data_623e78df54be4e2c0e1b76a9a9fbb4d3
#
_entry.id   623e78df54be4e2c0e1b76a9a9fbb4d3
#
_cell.length_a   1.000
_cell.length_b   1.000
_cell.length_c   1.000
_cell.angle_alpha   90.00
_cell.angle_beta   90.00
_cell.angle_gamma   90.00
#
_symmetry.space_group_name_H-M   'P 1'
#
loop_
_entity.id
_entity.type
_entity.pdbx_description
1 polymer ?
#
loop_
_entity_poly.entity_id
_entity_poly.type
_entity_poly.pdbx_seq_one_letter_code
_entity_poly.pdbx_strand_id
1 'polypeptide(L)'
;MTHQPPTHSERYDEALLWAAQLHRNQLRKGKGVPYISHLIAVSGLVWEDGGSENEAIAGLLHDAIEDAGQSRSSIAERFGEEVARIVHDCTDTQGPLAPVAPKEPWLLRKTRYVAALEHKSDGSLRVTAADKAHNARDMVLDARRDPHSWERFNAGLDGSAWYLLRIHQTLSHRLPGSRSNELLGEAVKEILASQAYRRLVPAGIAPAVWAAGYEERVKRPSLEPTAPIPASDS
;
A
#
# COMPACT_ATOMS: atom_id res chain seq x y z
N MET A 1 31.57 -16.29 -8.77
CA MET A 1 30.68 -15.77 -9.81
C MET A 1 30.62 -14.27 -9.60
N THR A 2 31.22 -13.49 -10.50
CA THR A 2 31.15 -12.03 -10.48
C THR A 2 29.71 -11.65 -10.82
N HIS A 3 28.96 -11.23 -9.81
CA HIS A 3 27.61 -10.68 -9.99
C HIS A 3 27.79 -9.35 -10.75
N GLN A 4 27.49 -9.37 -12.06
CA GLN A 4 27.46 -8.13 -12.82
C GLN A 4 26.24 -7.33 -12.27
N PRO A 5 26.42 -6.08 -11.85
CA PRO A 5 25.29 -5.31 -11.34
C PRO A 5 24.21 -5.20 -12.42
N PRO A 6 22.94 -5.20 -12.06
CA PRO A 6 21.86 -5.04 -13.02
C PRO A 6 22.03 -3.71 -13.75
N THR A 7 22.15 -3.77 -15.07
CA THR A 7 22.13 -2.60 -15.94
C THR A 7 20.70 -2.44 -16.46
N HIS A 8 20.19 -1.21 -16.52
CA HIS A 8 18.92 -0.96 -17.19
C HIS A 8 19.08 -1.01 -18.71
N SER A 9 18.00 -1.35 -19.40
CA SER A 9 17.95 -1.40 -20.87
C SER A 9 16.95 -0.37 -21.43
N GLU A 10 16.90 -0.26 -22.77
CA GLU A 10 15.90 0.57 -23.46
C GLU A 10 14.44 0.24 -23.06
N ARG A 11 14.17 -1.00 -22.62
CA ARG A 11 12.85 -1.37 -22.08
C ARG A 11 12.49 -0.60 -20.81
N TYR A 12 13.48 -0.37 -19.95
CA TYR A 12 13.26 0.43 -18.74
C TYR A 12 12.99 1.90 -19.10
N ASP A 13 13.73 2.44 -20.07
CA ASP A 13 13.53 3.81 -20.56
C ASP A 13 12.12 3.96 -21.17
N GLU A 14 11.67 2.99 -21.96
CA GLU A 14 10.31 2.94 -22.49
C GLU A 14 9.25 2.91 -21.39
N ALA A 15 9.45 2.08 -20.36
CA ALA A 15 8.54 1.98 -19.24
C ALA A 15 8.43 3.29 -18.45
N LEU A 16 9.54 3.97 -18.22
CA LEU A 16 9.59 5.27 -17.55
C LEU A 16 8.84 6.33 -18.36
N LEU A 17 9.08 6.39 -19.66
CA LEU A 17 8.35 7.31 -20.54
C LEU A 17 6.85 7.02 -20.55
N TRP A 18 6.46 5.77 -20.63
CA TRP A 18 5.07 5.37 -20.62
C TRP A 18 4.37 5.68 -19.27
N ALA A 19 5.01 5.37 -18.16
CA ALA A 19 4.51 5.74 -16.83
C ALA A 19 4.31 7.27 -16.70
N ALA A 20 5.26 8.07 -17.21
CA ALA A 20 5.14 9.53 -17.22
C ALA A 20 3.97 10.02 -18.10
N GLN A 21 3.69 9.35 -19.22
CA GLN A 21 2.54 9.64 -20.09
C GLN A 21 1.22 9.29 -19.41
N LEU A 22 1.11 8.08 -18.84
CA LEU A 22 -0.10 7.58 -18.20
C LEU A 22 -0.53 8.47 -17.02
N HIS A 23 0.41 8.92 -16.21
CA HIS A 23 0.17 9.68 -15.00
C HIS A 23 0.45 11.19 -15.14
N ARG A 24 0.50 11.71 -16.39
CA ARG A 24 0.90 13.10 -16.71
C ARG A 24 0.14 14.16 -15.92
N ASN A 25 -1.14 13.96 -15.71
CA ASN A 25 -2.04 14.92 -15.06
C ASN A 25 -2.40 14.50 -13.63
N GLN A 26 -1.80 13.43 -13.10
CA GLN A 26 -2.10 12.92 -11.78
C GLN A 26 -1.17 13.56 -10.74
N LEU A 27 -1.76 13.94 -9.61
CA LEU A 27 -1.04 14.43 -8.44
C LEU A 27 -1.15 13.44 -7.27
N ARG A 28 -0.17 13.46 -6.39
CA ARG A 28 -0.25 12.76 -5.09
C ARG A 28 -1.43 13.31 -4.28
N LYS A 29 -2.20 12.40 -3.67
CA LYS A 29 -3.43 12.74 -2.92
C LYS A 29 -3.17 13.79 -1.85
N GLY A 30 -3.87 14.93 -1.95
CA GLY A 30 -3.75 16.05 -1.02
C GLY A 30 -2.46 16.86 -1.14
N LYS A 31 -1.71 16.71 -2.24
CA LYS A 31 -0.44 17.44 -2.49
C LYS A 31 -0.37 17.94 -3.93
N GLY A 32 0.35 19.05 -4.14
CA GLY A 32 0.69 19.56 -5.48
C GLY A 32 1.88 18.84 -6.15
N VAL A 33 2.18 17.58 -5.75
CA VAL A 33 3.35 16.84 -6.23
C VAL A 33 2.94 15.91 -7.37
N PRO A 34 3.61 15.94 -8.54
CA PRO A 34 3.33 15.03 -9.65
C PRO A 34 3.46 13.56 -9.23
N TYR A 35 2.48 12.72 -9.65
CA TYR A 35 2.43 11.31 -9.26
C TYR A 35 3.63 10.50 -9.71
N ILE A 36 4.22 10.86 -10.86
CA ILE A 36 5.42 10.21 -11.39
C ILE A 36 6.58 10.18 -10.38
N SER A 37 6.67 11.14 -9.45
CA SER A 37 7.70 11.14 -8.41
C SER A 37 7.62 9.92 -7.49
N HIS A 38 6.39 9.42 -7.25
CA HIS A 38 6.16 8.19 -6.49
C HIS A 38 6.60 6.96 -7.29
N LEU A 39 6.21 6.87 -8.56
CA LEU A 39 6.53 5.72 -9.41
C LEU A 39 8.04 5.55 -9.58
N ILE A 40 8.77 6.65 -9.81
CA ILE A 40 10.23 6.65 -9.89
C ILE A 40 10.85 6.19 -8.55
N ALA A 41 10.34 6.71 -7.43
CA ALA A 41 10.84 6.34 -6.10
C ALA A 41 10.61 4.86 -5.80
N VAL A 42 9.44 4.31 -6.14
CA VAL A 42 9.14 2.88 -5.98
C VAL A 42 10.07 2.02 -6.81
N SER A 43 10.26 2.35 -8.08
CA SER A 43 11.21 1.65 -8.96
C SER A 43 12.64 1.70 -8.45
N GLY A 44 13.09 2.86 -7.93
CA GLY A 44 14.40 3.02 -7.30
C GLY A 44 14.57 2.11 -6.07
N LEU A 45 13.57 2.07 -5.19
CA LEU A 45 13.57 1.18 -4.02
C LEU A 45 13.61 -0.30 -4.42
N VAL A 46 12.94 -0.70 -5.51
CA VAL A 46 13.02 -2.07 -6.04
C VAL A 46 14.45 -2.41 -6.45
N TRP A 47 15.15 -1.52 -7.17
CA TRP A 47 16.56 -1.69 -7.50
C TRP A 47 17.45 -1.80 -6.26
N GLU A 48 17.26 -0.92 -5.27
CA GLU A 48 18.02 -0.92 -4.02
C GLU A 48 17.79 -2.19 -3.19
N ASP A 49 16.64 -2.82 -3.34
CA ASP A 49 16.25 -4.08 -2.70
C ASP A 49 16.70 -5.33 -3.50
N GLY A 50 17.59 -5.14 -4.50
CA GLY A 50 18.16 -6.20 -5.32
C GLY A 50 17.21 -6.77 -6.36
N GLY A 51 16.15 -6.03 -6.72
CA GLY A 51 15.19 -6.43 -7.75
C GLY A 51 15.76 -6.50 -9.15
N SER A 52 15.12 -7.31 -10.00
CA SER A 52 15.43 -7.38 -11.44
C SER A 52 14.88 -6.16 -12.20
N GLU A 53 15.31 -5.99 -13.45
CA GLU A 53 14.75 -4.95 -14.33
C GLU A 53 13.22 -5.13 -14.52
N ASN A 54 12.73 -6.36 -14.66
CA ASN A 54 11.28 -6.60 -14.76
C ASN A 54 10.53 -6.13 -13.52
N GLU A 55 11.10 -6.34 -12.34
CA GLU A 55 10.51 -5.86 -11.08
C GLU A 55 10.58 -4.33 -10.96
N ALA A 56 11.66 -3.71 -11.41
CA ALA A 56 11.79 -2.25 -11.42
C ALA A 56 10.83 -1.59 -12.43
N ILE A 57 10.66 -2.19 -13.62
CA ILE A 57 9.63 -1.79 -14.59
C ILE A 57 8.23 -1.94 -13.98
N ALA A 58 7.97 -3.05 -13.29
CA ALA A 58 6.71 -3.23 -12.59
C ALA A 58 6.52 -2.17 -11.48
N GLY A 59 7.59 -1.75 -10.82
CA GLY A 59 7.57 -0.64 -9.87
C GLY A 59 7.14 0.69 -10.50
N LEU A 60 7.59 1.00 -11.73
CA LEU A 60 7.12 2.17 -12.49
C LEU A 60 5.63 2.09 -12.87
N LEU A 61 5.12 0.88 -13.09
CA LEU A 61 3.79 0.64 -13.66
C LEU A 61 2.76 0.10 -12.66
N HIS A 62 3.11 -0.04 -11.37
CA HIS A 62 2.31 -0.77 -10.38
C HIS A 62 0.87 -0.23 -10.21
N ASP A 63 0.65 1.05 -10.48
CA ASP A 63 -0.66 1.70 -10.42
C ASP A 63 -1.31 1.89 -11.80
N ALA A 64 -0.69 1.41 -12.89
CA ALA A 64 -1.21 1.61 -14.25
C ALA A 64 -2.58 0.97 -14.48
N ILE A 65 -2.85 -0.17 -13.85
CA ILE A 65 -4.16 -0.84 -13.92
C ILE A 65 -5.17 -0.08 -13.06
N GLU A 66 -4.81 0.28 -11.83
CA GLU A 66 -5.75 0.87 -10.87
C GLU A 66 -6.11 2.32 -11.22
N ASP A 67 -5.14 3.12 -11.64
CA ASP A 67 -5.27 4.56 -11.77
C ASP A 67 -5.25 5.08 -13.21
N ALA A 68 -4.70 4.32 -14.17
CA ALA A 68 -4.53 4.76 -15.54
C ALA A 68 -5.27 3.90 -16.59
N GLY A 69 -6.18 3.03 -16.13
CA GLY A 69 -7.09 2.27 -17.00
C GLY A 69 -6.40 1.25 -17.90
N GLN A 70 -5.16 0.84 -17.59
CA GLN A 70 -4.46 -0.17 -18.34
C GLN A 70 -4.98 -1.57 -18.00
N SER A 71 -4.87 -2.50 -18.94
CA SER A 71 -5.16 -3.91 -18.72
C SER A 71 -3.88 -4.71 -18.49
N ARG A 72 -4.01 -5.89 -17.84
CA ARG A 72 -2.89 -6.84 -17.75
C ARG A 72 -2.35 -7.19 -19.15
N SER A 73 -3.24 -7.37 -20.15
CA SER A 73 -2.84 -7.70 -21.52
C SER A 73 -2.03 -6.57 -22.18
N SER A 74 -2.45 -5.29 -22.03
CA SER A 74 -1.70 -4.16 -22.61
C SER A 74 -0.28 -4.01 -22.02
N ILE A 75 -0.11 -4.37 -20.74
CA ILE A 75 1.21 -4.40 -20.10
C ILE A 75 2.03 -5.60 -20.59
N ALA A 76 1.40 -6.78 -20.73
CA ALA A 76 2.06 -7.98 -21.20
C ALA A 76 2.59 -7.84 -22.64
N GLU A 77 1.81 -7.23 -23.53
CA GLU A 77 2.20 -6.94 -24.90
C GLU A 77 3.43 -6.04 -25.01
N ARG A 78 3.60 -5.09 -24.08
CA ARG A 78 4.71 -4.14 -24.12
C ARG A 78 5.93 -4.61 -23.33
N PHE A 79 5.74 -5.19 -22.15
CA PHE A 79 6.81 -5.46 -21.21
C PHE A 79 6.93 -6.94 -20.80
N GLY A 80 6.07 -7.81 -21.36
CA GLY A 80 6.08 -9.24 -21.09
C GLY A 80 5.23 -9.66 -19.89
N GLU A 81 4.95 -10.97 -19.83
CA GLU A 81 4.02 -11.58 -18.86
C GLU A 81 4.47 -11.43 -17.41
N GLU A 82 5.77 -11.44 -17.15
CA GLU A 82 6.29 -11.30 -15.78
C GLU A 82 5.97 -9.92 -15.22
N VAL A 83 6.26 -8.85 -15.96
CA VAL A 83 5.92 -7.48 -15.56
C VAL A 83 4.41 -7.33 -15.36
N ALA A 84 3.62 -7.81 -16.33
CA ALA A 84 2.16 -7.73 -16.27
C ALA A 84 1.57 -8.47 -15.06
N ARG A 85 2.13 -9.64 -14.70
CA ARG A 85 1.74 -10.40 -13.51
C ARG A 85 2.06 -9.63 -12.23
N ILE A 86 3.26 -9.06 -12.11
CA ILE A 86 3.66 -8.29 -10.93
C ILE A 86 2.75 -7.06 -10.76
N VAL A 87 2.50 -6.32 -11.82
CA VAL A 87 1.60 -5.15 -11.79
C VAL A 87 0.17 -5.56 -11.39
N HIS A 88 -0.34 -6.64 -11.96
CA HIS A 88 -1.64 -7.18 -11.57
C HIS A 88 -1.69 -7.60 -10.10
N ASP A 89 -0.64 -8.21 -9.59
CA ASP A 89 -0.52 -8.58 -8.17
C ASP A 89 -0.50 -7.37 -7.24
N CYS A 90 -0.04 -6.21 -7.69
CA CYS A 90 -0.06 -4.96 -6.92
C CYS A 90 -1.45 -4.30 -6.87
N THR A 91 -2.36 -4.66 -7.78
CA THR A 91 -3.71 -4.11 -7.88
C THR A 91 -4.64 -4.74 -6.84
N ASP A 92 -5.39 -3.92 -6.09
CA ASP A 92 -6.34 -4.41 -5.07
C ASP A 92 -7.79 -4.48 -5.55
N THR A 93 -8.08 -4.07 -6.79
CA THR A 93 -9.39 -4.12 -7.42
C THR A 93 -9.52 -5.37 -8.27
N GLN A 94 -10.63 -6.10 -8.12
CA GLN A 94 -10.95 -7.25 -8.98
C GLN A 94 -11.80 -6.80 -10.17
N GLY A 95 -11.31 -7.09 -11.39
CA GLY A 95 -12.02 -6.89 -12.63
C GLY A 95 -11.72 -5.56 -13.35
N PRO A 96 -12.12 -5.45 -14.64
CA PRO A 96 -12.01 -4.22 -15.38
C PRO A 96 -12.81 -3.14 -14.64
N LEU A 97 -12.20 -1.96 -14.49
CA LEU A 97 -12.91 -0.78 -14.01
C LEU A 97 -14.12 -0.52 -14.94
N ALA A 98 -15.26 -1.13 -14.60
CA ALA A 98 -16.51 -0.70 -15.22
C ALA A 98 -16.73 0.75 -14.76
N PRO A 99 -16.93 1.71 -15.66
CA PRO A 99 -17.02 3.12 -15.30
C PRO A 99 -18.13 3.48 -14.31
N VAL A 100 -18.96 2.52 -13.93
CA VAL A 100 -20.23 2.74 -13.22
C VAL A 100 -20.37 1.94 -11.91
N ALA A 101 -19.50 0.97 -11.64
CA ALA A 101 -19.63 0.19 -10.39
C ALA A 101 -18.92 0.89 -9.22
N PRO A 102 -19.59 1.11 -8.07
CA PRO A 102 -18.92 1.63 -6.88
C PRO A 102 -17.80 0.65 -6.45
N LYS A 103 -16.63 1.20 -6.10
CA LYS A 103 -15.55 0.37 -5.54
C LYS A 103 -16.07 -0.38 -4.30
N GLU A 104 -15.72 -1.66 -4.18
CA GLU A 104 -16.01 -2.45 -2.97
C GLU A 104 -15.51 -1.73 -1.69
N PRO A 105 -16.11 -2.02 -0.52
CA PRO A 105 -15.69 -1.43 0.75
C PRO A 105 -14.18 -1.57 0.98
N TRP A 106 -13.56 -0.50 1.45
CA TRP A 106 -12.10 -0.41 1.62
C TRP A 106 -11.54 -1.58 2.45
N LEU A 107 -12.16 -1.89 3.59
CA LEU A 107 -11.70 -2.95 4.47
C LEU A 107 -11.70 -4.32 3.77
N LEU A 108 -12.75 -4.64 3.03
CA LEU A 108 -12.87 -5.92 2.31
C LEU A 108 -11.74 -6.08 1.29
N ARG A 109 -11.48 -5.03 0.48
CA ARG A 109 -10.38 -5.04 -0.50
C ARG A 109 -9.03 -5.22 0.17
N LYS A 110 -8.76 -4.47 1.25
CA LYS A 110 -7.46 -4.49 1.95
C LYS A 110 -7.23 -5.80 2.71
N THR A 111 -8.25 -6.37 3.33
CA THR A 111 -8.17 -7.72 3.94
C THR A 111 -7.82 -8.78 2.89
N ARG A 112 -8.50 -8.76 1.74
CA ARG A 112 -8.21 -9.68 0.63
C ARG A 112 -6.79 -9.49 0.10
N TYR A 113 -6.36 -8.24 -0.09
CA TYR A 113 -5.02 -7.94 -0.56
C TYR A 113 -3.93 -8.47 0.39
N VAL A 114 -4.08 -8.23 1.69
CA VAL A 114 -3.14 -8.73 2.72
C VAL A 114 -3.09 -10.25 2.72
N ALA A 115 -4.24 -10.92 2.69
CA ALA A 115 -4.30 -12.39 2.65
C ALA A 115 -3.62 -12.96 1.38
N ALA A 116 -3.77 -12.29 0.25
CA ALA A 116 -3.15 -12.71 -1.01
C ALA A 116 -1.61 -12.62 -0.99
N LEU A 117 -1.00 -11.77 -0.16
CA LEU A 117 0.47 -11.64 -0.07
C LEU A 117 1.16 -12.96 0.26
N GLU A 118 0.52 -13.85 1.02
CA GLU A 118 1.09 -15.15 1.38
C GLU A 118 1.40 -16.04 0.16
N HIS A 119 0.78 -15.76 -0.98
CA HIS A 119 0.89 -16.59 -2.19
C HIS A 119 1.51 -15.84 -3.38
N LYS A 120 1.85 -14.57 -3.24
CA LYS A 120 2.49 -13.80 -4.31
C LYS A 120 3.96 -14.17 -4.47
N SER A 121 4.51 -13.92 -5.66
CA SER A 121 5.93 -14.12 -5.93
C SER A 121 6.79 -13.09 -5.19
N ASP A 122 8.07 -13.40 -4.98
CA ASP A 122 9.02 -12.50 -4.33
C ASP A 122 9.14 -11.17 -5.08
N GLY A 123 9.09 -11.17 -6.42
CA GLY A 123 9.07 -9.94 -7.22
C GLY A 123 7.85 -9.07 -6.94
N SER A 124 6.64 -9.68 -6.85
CA SER A 124 5.42 -8.96 -6.48
C SER A 124 5.48 -8.43 -5.05
N LEU A 125 6.07 -9.20 -4.13
CA LEU A 125 6.27 -8.78 -2.73
C LEU A 125 7.28 -7.64 -2.63
N ARG A 126 8.35 -7.64 -3.44
CA ARG A 126 9.38 -6.57 -3.46
C ARG A 126 8.78 -5.25 -3.95
N VAL A 127 8.00 -5.27 -5.04
CA VAL A 127 7.29 -4.07 -5.51
C VAL A 127 6.28 -3.58 -4.48
N THR A 128 5.53 -4.49 -3.84
CA THR A 128 4.62 -4.15 -2.72
C THR A 128 5.38 -3.50 -1.57
N ALA A 129 6.52 -4.05 -1.16
CA ALA A 129 7.34 -3.49 -0.08
C ALA A 129 7.80 -2.07 -0.40
N ALA A 130 8.32 -1.85 -1.61
CA ALA A 130 8.79 -0.56 -2.08
C ALA A 130 7.66 0.50 -2.11
N ASP A 131 6.50 0.15 -2.66
CA ASP A 131 5.33 1.02 -2.68
C ASP A 131 4.88 1.40 -1.26
N LYS A 132 4.72 0.40 -0.38
CA LYS A 132 4.21 0.66 0.96
C LYS A 132 5.24 1.38 1.84
N ALA A 133 6.53 1.13 1.67
CA ALA A 133 7.59 1.89 2.32
C ALA A 133 7.56 3.37 1.91
N HIS A 134 7.48 3.65 0.60
CA HIS A 134 7.40 5.02 0.10
C HIS A 134 6.15 5.74 0.61
N ASN A 135 4.98 5.08 0.55
CA ASN A 135 3.73 5.62 1.04
C ASN A 135 3.75 5.88 2.56
N ALA A 136 4.23 4.93 3.35
CA ALA A 136 4.29 5.06 4.82
C ALA A 136 5.23 6.20 5.24
N ARG A 137 6.43 6.29 4.62
CA ARG A 137 7.36 7.40 4.84
C ARG A 137 6.73 8.74 4.52
N ASP A 138 6.02 8.83 3.41
CA ASP A 138 5.34 10.05 2.98
C ASP A 138 4.25 10.47 3.97
N MET A 139 3.48 9.51 4.49
CA MET A 139 2.48 9.72 5.53
C MET A 139 3.10 10.27 6.83
N VAL A 140 4.22 9.69 7.26
CA VAL A 140 4.96 10.13 8.46
C VAL A 140 5.46 11.56 8.30
N LEU A 141 6.08 11.87 7.16
CA LEU A 141 6.62 13.21 6.89
C LEU A 141 5.51 14.27 6.81
N ASP A 142 4.35 13.93 6.27
CA ASP A 142 3.20 14.83 6.25
C ASP A 142 2.64 15.06 7.64
N ALA A 143 2.50 14.00 8.44
CA ALA A 143 1.97 14.10 9.80
C ALA A 143 2.85 14.95 10.73
N ARG A 144 4.16 15.00 10.48
CA ARG A 144 5.08 15.89 11.19
C ARG A 144 4.82 17.38 10.89
N ARG A 145 4.29 17.68 9.70
CA ARG A 145 3.98 19.06 9.25
C ARG A 145 2.54 19.46 9.56
N ASP A 146 1.62 18.49 9.39
CA ASP A 146 0.19 18.69 9.61
C ASP A 146 -0.41 17.47 10.33
N PRO A 147 -0.73 17.58 11.63
CA PRO A 147 -1.35 16.51 12.41
C PRO A 147 -2.69 16.01 11.86
N HIS A 148 -3.37 16.80 11.03
CA HIS A 148 -4.65 16.46 10.40
C HIS A 148 -4.48 15.74 9.04
N SER A 149 -3.26 15.57 8.56
CA SER A 149 -2.98 14.93 7.26
C SER A 149 -3.57 13.53 7.09
N TRP A 150 -3.90 12.84 8.19
CA TRP A 150 -4.55 11.52 8.19
C TRP A 150 -6.00 11.52 7.69
N GLU A 151 -6.70 12.65 7.81
CA GLU A 151 -8.11 12.80 7.45
C GLU A 151 -8.36 12.61 5.95
N ARG A 152 -7.32 12.77 5.12
CA ARG A 152 -7.40 12.53 3.68
C ARG A 152 -7.52 11.04 3.29
N PHE A 153 -7.23 10.11 4.22
CA PHE A 153 -7.32 8.67 3.95
C PHE A 153 -8.66 8.10 4.36
N ASN A 154 -9.25 7.25 3.50
CA ASN A 154 -10.61 6.71 3.68
C ASN A 154 -10.80 5.92 4.99
N ALA A 155 -9.73 5.28 5.49
CA ALA A 155 -9.75 4.51 6.73
C ALA A 155 -9.17 5.29 7.92
N GLY A 156 -8.83 6.56 7.71
CA GLY A 156 -8.16 7.37 8.72
C GLY A 156 -6.83 6.80 9.18
N LEU A 157 -6.38 7.24 10.35
CA LEU A 157 -5.12 6.82 10.93
C LEU A 157 -5.14 5.35 11.39
N ASP A 158 -6.22 4.90 12.06
CA ASP A 158 -6.28 3.55 12.65
C ASP A 158 -6.28 2.46 11.56
N GLY A 159 -7.14 2.61 10.53
CA GLY A 159 -7.15 1.66 9.41
C GLY A 159 -5.87 1.68 8.59
N SER A 160 -5.26 2.85 8.39
CA SER A 160 -3.96 2.95 7.70
C SER A 160 -2.85 2.26 8.47
N ALA A 161 -2.80 2.44 9.79
CA ALA A 161 -1.82 1.77 10.66
C ALA A 161 -1.99 0.24 10.64
N TRP A 162 -3.24 -0.25 10.74
CA TRP A 162 -3.55 -1.67 10.60
C TRP A 162 -3.03 -2.23 9.26
N TYR A 163 -3.36 -1.58 8.15
CA TYR A 163 -3.00 -2.06 6.83
C TYR A 163 -1.50 -2.15 6.62
N LEU A 164 -0.76 -1.09 6.99
CA LEU A 164 0.70 -1.06 6.88
C LEU A 164 1.37 -2.08 7.82
N LEU A 165 0.86 -2.22 9.05
CA LEU A 165 1.36 -3.21 10.01
C LEU A 165 1.18 -4.64 9.50
N ARG A 166 0.00 -4.98 8.95
CA ARG A 166 -0.28 -6.33 8.42
C ARG A 166 0.62 -6.65 7.23
N ILE A 167 0.82 -5.70 6.31
CA ILE A 167 1.75 -5.88 5.19
C ILE A 167 3.17 -6.09 5.70
N HIS A 168 3.66 -5.24 6.61
CA HIS A 168 4.99 -5.36 7.18
C HIS A 168 5.21 -6.74 7.83
N GLN A 169 4.24 -7.25 8.59
CA GLN A 169 4.31 -8.56 9.23
C GLN A 169 4.43 -9.69 8.20
N THR A 170 3.58 -9.69 7.17
CA THR A 170 3.63 -10.69 6.10
C THR A 170 4.95 -10.64 5.34
N LEU A 171 5.41 -9.44 4.98
CA LEU A 171 6.67 -9.25 4.27
C LEU A 171 7.89 -9.66 5.12
N SER A 172 7.86 -9.45 6.44
CA SER A 172 8.93 -9.90 7.33
C SER A 172 9.10 -11.41 7.34
N HIS A 173 8.01 -12.15 7.14
CA HIS A 173 8.02 -13.60 7.03
C HIS A 173 8.38 -14.07 5.62
N ARG A 174 7.76 -13.47 4.59
CA ARG A 174 7.82 -13.93 3.21
C ARG A 174 9.06 -13.43 2.44
N LEU A 175 9.57 -12.26 2.79
CA LEU A 175 10.70 -11.61 2.13
C LEU A 175 11.73 -11.13 3.17
N PRO A 176 12.34 -12.04 3.95
CA PRO A 176 13.31 -11.66 4.98
C PRO A 176 14.52 -10.96 4.35
N GLY A 177 14.99 -9.89 4.99
CA GLY A 177 16.14 -9.08 4.51
C GLY A 177 15.79 -8.04 3.45
N SER A 178 14.52 -7.83 3.11
CA SER A 178 14.09 -6.73 2.24
C SER A 178 14.33 -5.38 2.93
N ARG A 179 15.17 -4.53 2.32
CA ARG A 179 15.44 -3.15 2.76
C ARG A 179 14.17 -2.30 2.74
N SER A 180 13.36 -2.45 1.71
CA SER A 180 12.08 -1.74 1.60
C SER A 180 11.13 -2.13 2.73
N ASN A 181 11.10 -3.41 3.13
CA ASN A 181 10.30 -3.83 4.29
C ASN A 181 10.86 -3.33 5.63
N GLU A 182 12.17 -3.18 5.77
CA GLU A 182 12.78 -2.51 6.93
C GLU A 182 12.33 -1.06 7.05
N LEU A 183 12.40 -0.30 5.94
CA LEU A 183 11.90 1.08 5.87
C LEU A 183 10.41 1.19 6.20
N LEU A 184 9.60 0.25 5.71
CA LEU A 184 8.18 0.16 6.07
C LEU A 184 8.00 -0.05 7.58
N GLY A 185 8.77 -0.97 8.16
CA GLY A 185 8.73 -1.26 9.60
C GLY A 185 9.10 -0.06 10.46
N GLU A 186 10.09 0.73 10.06
CA GLU A 186 10.46 1.98 10.74
C GLU A 186 9.32 3.00 10.70
N ALA A 187 8.72 3.19 9.52
CA ALA A 187 7.58 4.09 9.38
C ALA A 187 6.37 3.63 10.21
N VAL A 188 6.06 2.33 10.22
CA VAL A 188 5.00 1.75 11.06
C VAL A 188 5.26 2.00 12.55
N LYS A 189 6.49 1.77 13.02
CA LYS A 189 6.87 2.06 14.42
C LYS A 189 6.64 3.52 14.77
N GLU A 190 7.03 4.45 13.87
CA GLU A 190 6.83 5.88 14.09
C GLU A 190 5.34 6.27 14.10
N ILE A 191 4.54 5.72 13.20
CA ILE A 191 3.08 5.93 13.19
C ILE A 191 2.48 5.51 14.52
N LEU A 192 2.77 4.28 14.99
CA LEU A 192 2.23 3.72 16.23
C LEU A 192 2.74 4.48 17.48
N ALA A 193 3.93 5.06 17.42
CA ALA A 193 4.49 5.87 18.50
C ALA A 193 3.97 7.31 18.50
N SER A 194 3.33 7.78 17.43
CA SER A 194 2.86 9.15 17.31
C SER A 194 1.80 9.51 18.37
N GLN A 195 1.77 10.78 18.80
CA GLN A 195 0.76 11.26 19.74
C GLN A 195 -0.66 11.09 19.18
N ALA A 196 -0.84 11.31 17.88
CA ALA A 196 -2.14 11.15 17.21
C ALA A 196 -2.64 9.70 17.34
N TYR A 197 -1.78 8.71 17.09
CA TYR A 197 -2.16 7.30 17.20
C TYR A 197 -2.41 6.89 18.66
N ARG A 198 -1.55 7.28 19.59
CA ARG A 198 -1.69 6.94 21.01
C ARG A 198 -3.01 7.44 21.62
N ARG A 199 -3.57 8.53 21.10
CA ARG A 199 -4.90 9.02 21.54
C ARG A 199 -6.05 8.08 21.14
N LEU A 200 -5.86 7.23 20.12
CA LEU A 200 -6.86 6.24 19.68
C LEU A 200 -6.78 4.96 20.51
N VAL A 201 -5.68 4.73 21.21
CA VAL A 201 -5.41 3.48 21.91
C VAL A 201 -5.91 3.56 23.36
N PRO A 202 -6.79 2.64 23.80
CA PRO A 202 -7.24 2.59 25.19
C PRO A 202 -6.07 2.38 26.17
N ALA A 203 -6.22 2.90 27.39
CA ALA A 203 -5.21 2.73 28.43
C ALA A 203 -4.91 1.25 28.69
N GLY A 204 -3.62 0.91 28.85
CA GLY A 204 -3.17 -0.45 29.11
C GLY A 204 -3.02 -1.35 27.88
N ILE A 205 -3.38 -0.88 26.69
CA ILE A 205 -3.20 -1.64 25.44
C ILE A 205 -1.95 -1.14 24.70
N ALA A 206 -1.12 -2.07 24.20
CA ALA A 206 -0.01 -1.70 23.35
C ALA A 206 -0.52 -1.24 21.96
N PRO A 207 0.03 -0.14 21.38
CA PRO A 207 -0.42 0.39 20.08
C PRO A 207 -0.43 -0.64 18.94
N ALA A 208 0.55 -1.53 18.88
CA ALA A 208 0.61 -2.56 17.86
C ALA A 208 -0.52 -3.61 18.02
N VAL A 209 -0.88 -3.95 19.25
CA VAL A 209 -2.01 -4.86 19.53
C VAL A 209 -3.34 -4.20 19.12
N TRP A 210 -3.50 -2.92 19.45
CA TRP A 210 -4.67 -2.15 19.04
C TRP A 210 -4.77 -2.09 17.50
N ALA A 211 -3.68 -1.75 16.81
CA ALA A 211 -3.64 -1.71 15.35
C ALA A 211 -4.03 -3.07 14.75
N ALA A 212 -3.44 -4.17 15.23
CA ALA A 212 -3.73 -5.51 14.72
C ALA A 212 -5.21 -5.90 14.83
N GLY A 213 -5.91 -5.43 15.87
CA GLY A 213 -7.33 -5.71 16.10
C GLY A 213 -8.32 -4.84 15.33
N TYR A 214 -7.87 -3.95 14.43
CA TYR A 214 -8.75 -3.01 13.70
C TYR A 214 -9.87 -3.72 12.94
N GLU A 215 -9.54 -4.77 12.18
CA GLU A 215 -10.50 -5.51 11.34
C GLU A 215 -11.65 -6.09 12.18
N GLU A 216 -11.34 -6.67 13.32
CA GLU A 216 -12.33 -7.23 14.23
C GLU A 216 -13.22 -6.15 14.86
N ARG A 217 -12.64 -5.00 15.21
CA ARG A 217 -13.40 -3.88 15.79
C ARG A 217 -14.40 -3.30 14.79
N VAL A 218 -14.01 -3.16 13.52
CA VAL A 218 -14.89 -2.61 12.47
C VAL A 218 -15.98 -3.61 12.06
N LYS A 219 -15.71 -4.92 12.12
CA LYS A 219 -16.70 -5.96 11.80
C LYS A 219 -17.70 -6.23 12.91
N ARG A 220 -17.41 -5.86 14.17
CA ARG A 220 -18.39 -5.99 15.27
C ARG A 220 -19.47 -4.94 15.08
N PRO A 221 -20.78 -5.34 15.01
CA PRO A 221 -21.85 -4.38 15.08
C PRO A 221 -21.73 -3.63 16.42
N SER A 222 -21.85 -2.30 16.37
CA SER A 222 -21.96 -1.49 17.58
C SER A 222 -23.09 -2.09 18.41
N LEU A 223 -22.78 -2.63 19.57
CA LEU A 223 -23.80 -2.92 20.56
C LEU A 223 -24.40 -1.56 20.91
N GLU A 224 -25.61 -1.27 20.41
CA GLU A 224 -26.36 -0.11 20.87
C GLU A 224 -26.45 -0.20 22.40
N PRO A 225 -26.23 0.91 23.13
CA PRO A 225 -26.48 0.91 24.56
C PRO A 225 -27.94 0.47 24.75
N THR A 226 -28.12 -0.67 25.41
CA THR A 226 -29.45 -1.13 25.80
C THR A 226 -30.17 0.03 26.47
N ALA A 227 -31.30 0.43 25.88
CA ALA A 227 -32.19 1.43 26.46
C ALA A 227 -32.48 1.05 27.94
N PRO A 228 -32.49 2.02 28.87
CA PRO A 228 -32.76 1.73 30.25
C PRO A 228 -34.15 1.06 30.35
N ILE A 229 -34.21 -0.04 31.04
CA ILE A 229 -35.46 -0.76 31.37
C ILE A 229 -36.37 0.25 32.05
N PRO A 230 -37.61 0.49 31.56
CA PRO A 230 -38.53 1.37 32.27
C PRO A 230 -38.80 0.79 33.65
N ALA A 231 -38.65 1.63 34.68
CA ALA A 231 -39.04 1.28 36.04
C ALA A 231 -40.52 0.89 36.06
N SER A 232 -40.82 -0.31 36.51
CA SER A 232 -42.17 -0.74 36.77
C SER A 232 -42.71 0.05 37.96
N ASP A 233 -43.64 0.95 37.70
CA ASP A 233 -44.46 1.56 38.74
C ASP A 233 -45.28 0.48 39.47
N SER A 234 -45.06 0.41 40.76
CA SER A 234 -45.87 -0.35 41.73
C SER A 234 -46.69 0.61 42.58
#